data_dafd76f146e84b00d44fb03c5d3c9a2e
#
_entry.id   dafd76f146e84b00d44fb03c5d3c9a2e
#
_cell.length_a   1.000
_cell.length_b   1.000
_cell.length_c   1.000
_cell.angle_alpha   90.00
_cell.angle_beta   90.00
_cell.angle_gamma   90.00
#
_symmetry.space_group_name_H-M   'P 1'
#
loop_
_entity.id
_entity.type
_entity.pdbx_description
1 polymer ?
#
loop_
_entity_poly.entity_id
_entity_poly.type
_entity_poly.pdbx_seq_one_letter_code
_entity_poly.pdbx_strand_id
1 'polypeptide(L)'
;MLGLLWGLALWHSWESRGLFVDGFAFLVQIARREWFFDFYGPRLYAMVIGQVPVMTALFLGVTDLHLMARLLSLGLFAVPTALYSLALMRVKDDAVLLAAVVAAIALVFMTTSFFIVGEYNTAYALSILAAVRLATARKLELFDSLMLAALAFLSMRTYEVMIYLGPLLAAMIFWAIHRAPSRPILPTALHIAAAGMFLAGMVIAASSGPR
;
A
#
# COMPACT_ATOMS: atom_id res chain seq x y z
N MET A 1 13.00 -6.32 -14.55
CA MET A 1 12.23 -5.26 -13.87
C MET A 1 12.12 -5.45 -12.37
N LEU A 2 11.69 -6.60 -11.84
CA LEU A 2 11.64 -6.84 -10.38
C LEU A 2 12.98 -6.58 -9.68
N GLY A 3 14.09 -7.09 -10.22
CA GLY A 3 15.43 -6.85 -9.68
C GLY A 3 15.80 -5.36 -9.61
N LEU A 4 15.37 -4.55 -10.58
CA LEU A 4 15.60 -3.10 -10.55
C LEU A 4 14.78 -2.43 -9.43
N LEU A 5 13.50 -2.77 -9.28
CA LEU A 5 12.66 -2.21 -8.21
C LEU A 5 13.22 -2.54 -6.82
N TRP A 6 13.61 -3.80 -6.60
CA TRP A 6 14.20 -4.20 -5.33
C TRP A 6 15.59 -3.60 -5.12
N GLY A 7 16.42 -3.52 -6.17
CA GLY A 7 17.71 -2.86 -6.10
C GLY A 7 17.59 -1.39 -5.68
N LEU A 8 16.65 -0.67 -6.27
CA LEU A 8 16.34 0.72 -5.90
C LEU A 8 15.78 0.83 -4.47
N ALA A 9 14.86 -0.04 -4.09
CA ALA A 9 14.28 -0.03 -2.75
C ALA A 9 15.35 -0.26 -1.68
N LEU A 10 16.22 -1.24 -1.86
CA LEU A 10 17.32 -1.54 -0.94
C LEU A 10 18.38 -0.44 -0.92
N TRP A 11 18.75 0.11 -2.08
CA TRP A 11 19.66 1.25 -2.19
C TRP A 11 19.12 2.46 -1.41
N HIS A 12 17.86 2.86 -1.65
CA HIS A 12 17.25 3.99 -0.95
C HIS A 12 17.11 3.73 0.55
N SER A 13 16.88 2.49 0.96
CA SER A 13 16.85 2.11 2.38
C SER A 13 18.23 2.24 3.01
N TRP A 14 19.26 1.79 2.33
CA TRP A 14 20.65 1.88 2.78
C TRP A 14 21.10 3.33 2.97
N GLU A 15 20.73 4.21 2.03
CA GLU A 15 20.96 5.66 2.09
C GLU A 15 20.04 6.40 3.06
N SER A 16 19.20 5.67 3.83
CA SER A 16 18.26 6.25 4.81
C SER A 16 17.34 7.32 4.21
N ARG A 17 16.97 7.21 2.93
CA ARG A 17 16.13 8.22 2.23
C ARG A 17 14.73 8.37 2.80
N GLY A 18 14.25 7.39 3.57
CA GLY A 18 12.99 7.49 4.31
C GLY A 18 13.00 8.54 5.42
N LEU A 19 14.17 9.08 5.79
CA LEU A 19 14.26 10.19 6.74
C LEU A 19 13.95 11.56 6.13
N PHE A 20 13.85 11.64 4.81
CA PHE A 20 13.62 12.93 4.14
C PHE A 20 12.28 13.53 4.56
N VAL A 21 12.27 14.84 4.82
CA VAL A 21 11.11 15.63 5.27
C VAL A 21 10.58 15.13 6.63
N ASP A 22 9.48 14.38 6.65
CA ASP A 22 8.80 13.97 7.90
C ASP A 22 9.41 12.73 8.56
N GLY A 23 10.14 11.92 7.81
CA GLY A 23 10.68 10.65 8.30
C GLY A 23 11.66 10.80 9.47
N PHE A 24 12.44 11.90 9.50
CA PHE A 24 13.30 12.19 10.64
C PHE A 24 12.46 12.44 11.91
N ALA A 25 11.41 13.23 11.81
CA ALA A 25 10.52 13.48 12.94
C ALA A 25 9.84 12.18 13.42
N PHE A 26 9.46 11.30 12.49
CA PHE A 26 8.91 9.98 12.82
C PHE A 26 9.92 9.13 13.59
N LEU A 27 11.17 9.05 13.13
CA LEU A 27 12.20 8.29 13.80
C LEU A 27 12.45 8.78 15.23
N VAL A 28 12.54 10.10 15.42
CA VAL A 28 12.71 10.71 16.74
C VAL A 28 11.54 10.37 17.68
N GLN A 29 10.31 10.42 17.16
CA GLN A 29 9.13 10.10 17.97
C GLN A 29 9.04 8.61 18.30
N ILE A 30 9.39 7.73 17.36
CA ILE A 30 9.47 6.28 17.59
C ILE A 30 10.50 5.97 18.67
N ALA A 31 11.71 6.51 18.55
CA ALA A 31 12.78 6.31 19.52
C ALA A 31 12.43 6.86 20.92
N ARG A 32 11.72 8.01 20.99
CA ARG A 32 11.31 8.64 22.26
C ARG A 32 10.18 7.88 22.95
N ARG A 33 9.20 7.37 22.16
CA ARG A 33 7.99 6.71 22.71
C ARG A 33 8.19 5.21 22.90
N GLU A 34 9.22 4.64 22.28
CA GLU A 34 9.46 3.19 22.21
C GLU A 34 8.23 2.43 21.66
N TRP A 35 7.44 3.11 20.81
CA TRP A 35 6.19 2.61 20.24
C TRP A 35 5.93 3.22 18.86
N PHE A 36 4.97 2.61 18.13
CA PHE A 36 4.49 3.15 16.85
C PHE A 36 4.09 4.61 17.00
N PHE A 37 4.53 5.41 16.04
CA PHE A 37 4.15 6.81 15.96
C PHE A 37 2.96 6.98 15.02
N ASP A 38 1.81 7.35 15.59
CA ASP A 38 0.53 7.58 14.90
C ASP A 38 0.11 9.04 15.06
N PHE A 39 0.62 9.91 14.21
CA PHE A 39 0.29 11.33 14.37
C PHE A 39 -1.00 11.73 13.60
N TYR A 40 -1.41 10.94 12.61
CA TYR A 40 -2.56 11.27 11.77
C TYR A 40 -3.45 10.06 11.49
N GLY A 41 -4.60 10.03 12.16
CA GLY A 41 -5.53 8.89 12.15
C GLY A 41 -5.95 8.36 10.77
N PRO A 42 -6.19 9.21 9.74
CA PRO A 42 -6.52 8.77 8.39
C PRO A 42 -5.42 8.00 7.67
N ARG A 43 -4.15 8.14 8.08
CA ARG A 43 -2.99 7.46 7.49
C ARG A 43 -2.45 6.34 8.38
N LEU A 44 -3.16 6.00 9.46
CA LEU A 44 -2.70 5.09 10.50
C LEU A 44 -2.12 3.78 9.96
N TYR A 45 -2.80 3.13 9.02
CA TYR A 45 -2.38 1.80 8.57
C TYR A 45 -1.11 1.86 7.72
N ALA A 46 -0.98 2.84 6.83
CA ALA A 46 0.25 3.02 6.06
C ALA A 46 1.45 3.37 6.95
N MET A 47 1.22 4.25 7.96
CA MET A 47 2.24 4.61 8.93
C MET A 47 2.70 3.40 9.73
N VAL A 48 1.78 2.63 10.32
CA VAL A 48 2.10 1.44 11.10
C VAL A 48 2.85 0.40 10.28
N ILE A 49 2.34 0.08 9.06
CA ILE A 49 2.98 -0.90 8.17
C ILE A 49 4.41 -0.48 7.82
N GLY A 50 4.63 0.80 7.49
CA GLY A 50 5.96 1.33 7.17
C GLY A 50 6.93 1.32 8.37
N GLN A 51 6.41 1.35 9.60
CA GLN A 51 7.22 1.34 10.81
C GLN A 51 7.55 -0.07 11.33
N VAL A 52 6.92 -1.14 10.81
CA VAL A 52 7.13 -2.51 11.30
C VAL A 52 8.62 -2.91 11.39
N PRO A 53 9.49 -2.67 10.39
CA PRO A 53 10.88 -3.08 10.49
C PRO A 53 11.65 -2.37 11.62
N VAL A 54 11.47 -1.06 11.78
CA VAL A 54 12.15 -0.30 12.84
C VAL A 54 11.60 -0.65 14.22
N MET A 55 10.29 -0.88 14.33
CA MET A 55 9.68 -1.33 15.60
C MET A 55 10.14 -2.72 16.00
N THR A 56 10.25 -3.63 15.04
CA THR A 56 10.79 -4.98 15.30
C THR A 56 12.22 -4.89 15.85
N ALA A 57 13.08 -4.05 15.26
CA ALA A 57 14.43 -3.85 15.75
C ALA A 57 14.46 -3.24 17.16
N LEU A 58 13.60 -2.25 17.42
CA LEU A 58 13.48 -1.62 18.73
C LEU A 58 13.08 -2.65 19.81
N PHE A 59 12.09 -3.50 19.54
CA PHE A 59 11.69 -4.59 20.45
C PHE A 59 12.78 -5.64 20.66
N LEU A 60 13.71 -5.78 19.72
CA LEU A 60 14.90 -6.63 19.86
C LEU A 60 16.07 -5.92 20.58
N GLY A 61 15.86 -4.70 21.09
CA GLY A 61 16.85 -3.95 21.83
C GLY A 61 17.86 -3.18 20.98
N VAL A 62 17.58 -2.96 19.69
CA VAL A 62 18.46 -2.16 18.82
C VAL A 62 18.32 -0.69 19.19
N THR A 63 19.44 -0.04 19.56
CA THR A 63 19.52 1.38 19.92
C THR A 63 20.35 2.22 18.94
N ASP A 64 20.96 1.57 17.93
CA ASP A 64 21.70 2.26 16.88
C ASP A 64 20.76 3.05 15.96
N LEU A 65 20.83 4.38 16.04
CA LEU A 65 19.99 5.28 15.25
C LEU A 65 20.22 5.16 13.75
N HIS A 66 21.45 4.83 13.30
CA HIS A 66 21.71 4.63 11.86
C HIS A 66 21.01 3.39 11.35
N LEU A 67 21.04 2.29 12.11
CA LEU A 67 20.31 1.08 11.74
C LEU A 67 18.80 1.32 11.78
N MET A 68 18.29 2.00 12.81
CA MET A 68 16.87 2.36 12.89
C MET A 68 16.41 3.23 11.72
N ALA A 69 17.25 4.19 11.27
CA ALA A 69 17.00 5.02 10.10
C ALA A 69 16.86 4.20 8.80
N ARG A 70 17.77 3.24 8.61
CA ARG A 70 17.73 2.31 7.47
C ARG A 70 16.50 1.40 7.52
N LEU A 71 16.13 0.92 8.70
CA LEU A 71 14.98 0.05 8.87
C LEU A 71 13.64 0.80 8.70
N LEU A 72 13.54 2.04 9.15
CA LEU A 72 12.39 2.89 8.83
C LEU A 72 12.28 3.11 7.32
N SER A 73 13.40 3.43 6.66
CA SER A 73 13.46 3.58 5.22
C SER A 73 13.10 2.27 4.51
N LEU A 74 13.56 1.12 5.01
CA LEU A 74 13.21 -0.18 4.47
C LEU A 74 11.70 -0.42 4.48
N GLY A 75 11.00 -0.08 5.56
CA GLY A 75 9.55 -0.21 5.62
C GLY A 75 8.83 0.66 4.58
N LEU A 76 9.30 1.88 4.38
CA LEU A 76 8.70 2.82 3.42
C LEU A 76 8.96 2.42 1.95
N PHE A 77 10.05 1.74 1.64
CA PHE A 77 10.38 1.32 0.26
C PHE A 77 10.04 -0.13 -0.04
N ALA A 78 10.34 -1.07 0.87
CA ALA A 78 10.16 -2.49 0.60
C ALA A 78 8.68 -2.90 0.57
N VAL A 79 7.83 -2.31 1.41
CA VAL A 79 6.39 -2.65 1.43
C VAL A 79 5.71 -2.31 0.10
N PRO A 80 5.78 -1.07 -0.43
CA PRO A 80 5.23 -0.78 -1.75
C PRO A 80 5.86 -1.65 -2.85
N THR A 81 7.19 -1.88 -2.79
CA THR A 81 7.90 -2.71 -3.77
C THR A 81 7.41 -4.15 -3.77
N ALA A 82 7.11 -4.73 -2.60
CA ALA A 82 6.52 -6.06 -2.50
C ALA A 82 5.13 -6.12 -3.15
N LEU A 83 4.28 -5.14 -2.88
CA LEU A 83 2.94 -5.03 -3.47
C LEU A 83 3.01 -4.86 -4.99
N TYR A 84 3.89 -4.00 -5.49
CA TYR A 84 4.14 -3.84 -6.93
C TYR A 84 4.68 -5.13 -7.57
N SER A 85 5.54 -5.85 -6.86
CA SER A 85 6.06 -7.14 -7.34
C SER A 85 4.94 -8.16 -7.52
N LEU A 86 4.01 -8.24 -6.56
CA LEU A 86 2.83 -9.11 -6.66
C LEU A 86 1.92 -8.71 -7.84
N ALA A 87 1.72 -7.41 -8.06
CA ALA A 87 0.95 -6.92 -9.20
C ALA A 87 1.62 -7.29 -10.54
N LEU A 88 2.93 -7.03 -10.69
CA LEU A 88 3.69 -7.35 -11.88
C LEU A 88 3.73 -8.85 -12.19
N MET A 89 3.90 -9.69 -11.16
CA MET A 89 3.87 -11.14 -11.34
C MET A 89 2.50 -11.64 -11.83
N ARG A 90 1.42 -10.98 -11.43
CA ARG A 90 0.06 -11.34 -11.84
C ARG A 90 -0.23 -11.00 -13.30
N VAL A 91 0.40 -9.97 -13.86
CA VAL A 91 0.17 -9.49 -15.23
C VAL A 91 1.31 -9.82 -16.20
N LYS A 92 2.29 -10.61 -15.80
CA LYS A 92 3.51 -10.89 -16.59
C LYS A 92 3.25 -11.43 -18.00
N ASP A 93 2.14 -12.15 -18.17
CA ASP A 93 1.75 -12.81 -19.44
C ASP A 93 0.76 -11.96 -20.26
N ASP A 94 0.35 -10.77 -19.79
CA ASP A 94 -0.52 -9.82 -20.48
C ASP A 94 0.25 -8.53 -20.75
N ALA A 95 0.69 -8.33 -21.99
CA ALA A 95 1.54 -7.21 -22.37
C ALA A 95 0.88 -5.84 -22.14
N VAL A 96 -0.44 -5.73 -22.32
CA VAL A 96 -1.18 -4.48 -22.17
C VAL A 96 -1.31 -4.12 -20.68
N LEU A 97 -1.74 -5.07 -19.85
CA LEU A 97 -1.84 -4.87 -18.41
C LEU A 97 -0.44 -4.68 -17.80
N LEU A 98 0.57 -5.40 -18.25
CA LEU A 98 1.94 -5.21 -17.81
C LEU A 98 2.43 -3.79 -18.11
N ALA A 99 2.23 -3.30 -19.33
CA ALA A 99 2.61 -1.94 -19.70
C ALA A 99 1.86 -0.89 -18.85
N ALA A 100 0.55 -1.09 -18.60
CA ALA A 100 -0.24 -0.20 -17.77
C ALA A 100 0.26 -0.17 -16.31
N VAL A 101 0.56 -1.32 -15.72
CA VAL A 101 1.10 -1.42 -14.35
C VAL A 101 2.49 -0.80 -14.28
N VAL A 102 3.35 -1.06 -15.26
CA VAL A 102 4.69 -0.43 -15.34
C VAL A 102 4.58 1.08 -15.42
N ALA A 103 3.70 1.61 -16.27
CA ALA A 103 3.47 3.05 -16.39
C ALA A 103 2.94 3.66 -15.08
N ALA A 104 1.97 2.99 -14.42
CA ALA A 104 1.45 3.44 -13.13
C ALA A 104 2.54 3.48 -12.06
N ILE A 105 3.37 2.43 -11.94
CA ILE A 105 4.50 2.39 -11.00
C ILE A 105 5.51 3.50 -11.32
N ALA A 106 5.86 3.67 -12.59
CA ALA A 106 6.83 4.70 -13.01
C ALA A 106 6.32 6.11 -12.67
N LEU A 107 5.05 6.41 -12.96
CA LEU A 107 4.45 7.70 -12.65
C LEU A 107 4.43 7.97 -11.14
N VAL A 108 4.06 6.99 -10.34
CA VAL A 108 4.02 7.12 -8.87
C VAL A 108 5.44 7.21 -8.31
N PHE A 109 6.32 6.30 -8.69
CA PHE A 109 7.67 6.20 -8.12
C PHE A 109 8.56 7.38 -8.54
N MET A 110 8.50 7.82 -9.79
CA MET A 110 9.31 8.94 -10.29
C MET A 110 8.91 10.27 -9.67
N THR A 111 7.63 10.49 -9.43
CA THR A 111 7.18 11.75 -8.83
C THR A 111 7.44 11.80 -7.33
N THR A 112 7.50 10.65 -6.66
CA THR A 112 7.50 10.54 -5.22
C THR A 112 8.86 10.22 -4.62
N SER A 113 9.68 9.42 -5.31
CA SER A 113 11.02 9.05 -4.81
C SER A 113 12.02 10.19 -4.88
N PHE A 114 11.75 11.24 -5.65
CA PHE A 114 12.67 12.37 -5.79
C PHE A 114 12.51 13.43 -4.69
N PHE A 115 11.30 13.68 -4.20
CA PHE A 115 11.05 14.75 -3.24
C PHE A 115 10.61 14.27 -1.86
N ILE A 116 9.66 13.36 -1.78
CA ILE A 116 9.09 12.92 -0.50
C ILE A 116 8.83 11.42 -0.57
N VAL A 117 9.34 10.69 0.41
CA VAL A 117 8.98 9.28 0.62
C VAL A 117 7.95 9.23 1.73
N GLY A 118 6.75 8.79 1.40
CA GLY A 118 5.64 8.81 2.35
C GLY A 118 4.65 7.67 2.16
N GLU A 119 3.64 7.70 3.00
CA GLU A 119 2.58 6.69 3.10
C GLU A 119 1.77 6.53 1.82
N TYR A 120 1.71 7.57 0.97
CA TYR A 120 0.99 7.53 -0.30
C TYR A 120 1.51 6.45 -1.26
N ASN A 121 2.81 6.12 -1.22
CA ASN A 121 3.38 5.02 -1.99
C ASN A 121 2.70 3.68 -1.65
N THR A 122 2.47 3.44 -0.36
CA THR A 122 1.75 2.24 0.11
C THR A 122 0.29 2.27 -0.36
N ALA A 123 -0.38 3.42 -0.31
CA ALA A 123 -1.76 3.55 -0.77
C ALA A 123 -1.92 3.25 -2.27
N TYR A 124 -1.01 3.79 -3.10
CA TYR A 124 -1.01 3.49 -4.54
C TYR A 124 -0.67 2.03 -4.82
N ALA A 125 0.30 1.44 -4.11
CA ALA A 125 0.68 0.05 -4.31
C ALA A 125 -0.46 -0.92 -3.95
N LEU A 126 -1.17 -0.68 -2.84
CA LEU A 126 -2.38 -1.42 -2.46
C LEU A 126 -3.46 -1.31 -3.54
N SER A 127 -3.70 -0.09 -4.04
CA SER A 127 -4.72 0.17 -5.05
C SER A 127 -4.39 -0.47 -6.40
N ILE A 128 -3.13 -0.41 -6.85
CA ILE A 128 -2.67 -1.05 -8.08
C ILE A 128 -2.82 -2.57 -7.98
N LEU A 129 -2.42 -3.18 -6.86
CA LEU A 129 -2.56 -4.61 -6.66
C LEU A 129 -4.04 -5.04 -6.62
N ALA A 130 -4.91 -4.26 -5.96
CA ALA A 130 -6.35 -4.52 -5.94
C ALA A 130 -6.95 -4.42 -7.35
N ALA A 131 -6.62 -3.36 -8.09
CA ALA A 131 -7.10 -3.17 -9.47
C ALA A 131 -6.63 -4.29 -10.41
N VAL A 132 -5.37 -4.71 -10.30
CA VAL A 132 -4.81 -5.83 -11.07
C VAL A 132 -5.56 -7.13 -10.77
N ARG A 133 -5.81 -7.44 -9.48
CA ARG A 133 -6.57 -8.63 -9.11
C ARG A 133 -7.97 -8.61 -9.70
N LEU A 134 -8.66 -7.49 -9.62
CA LEU A 134 -10.01 -7.32 -10.20
C LEU A 134 -10.00 -7.43 -11.73
N ALA A 135 -9.01 -6.85 -12.40
CA ALA A 135 -8.90 -6.90 -13.85
C ALA A 135 -8.59 -8.32 -14.37
N THR A 136 -7.78 -9.09 -13.65
CA THR A 136 -7.36 -10.44 -14.06
C THR A 136 -8.26 -11.55 -13.52
N ALA A 137 -9.17 -11.27 -12.59
CA ALA A 137 -10.09 -12.26 -12.05
C ALA A 137 -11.09 -12.73 -13.12
N ARG A 138 -11.04 -14.02 -13.48
CA ARG A 138 -12.03 -14.65 -14.40
C ARG A 138 -13.23 -15.22 -13.67
N LYS A 139 -13.08 -15.53 -12.39
CA LYS A 139 -14.11 -16.06 -11.48
C LYS A 139 -13.84 -15.60 -10.06
N LEU A 140 -14.88 -15.63 -9.22
CA LEU A 140 -14.77 -15.25 -7.83
C LEU A 140 -14.21 -16.42 -7.00
N GLU A 141 -12.90 -16.49 -6.83
CA GLU A 141 -12.22 -17.48 -6.01
C GLU A 141 -12.07 -17.00 -4.58
N LEU A 142 -12.15 -17.91 -3.60
CA LEU A 142 -12.08 -17.57 -2.19
C LEU A 142 -10.75 -16.87 -1.83
N PHE A 143 -9.63 -17.38 -2.35
CA PHE A 143 -8.31 -16.79 -2.07
C PHE A 143 -8.19 -15.35 -2.60
N ASP A 144 -8.61 -15.10 -3.86
CA ASP A 144 -8.59 -13.77 -4.44
C ASP A 144 -9.55 -12.82 -3.70
N SER A 145 -10.68 -13.33 -3.21
CA SER A 145 -11.65 -12.57 -2.42
C SER A 145 -11.10 -12.17 -1.05
N LEU A 146 -10.42 -13.09 -0.36
CA LEU A 146 -9.77 -12.82 0.92
C LEU A 146 -8.64 -11.80 0.77
N MET A 147 -7.81 -11.96 -0.26
CA MET A 147 -6.74 -10.99 -0.56
C MET A 147 -7.31 -9.61 -0.88
N LEU A 148 -8.39 -9.53 -1.64
CA LEU A 148 -9.05 -8.26 -1.95
C LEU A 148 -9.63 -7.61 -0.69
N ALA A 149 -10.27 -8.39 0.19
CA ALA A 149 -10.77 -7.90 1.46
C ALA A 149 -9.63 -7.37 2.37
N ALA A 150 -8.50 -8.08 2.43
CA ALA A 150 -7.31 -7.63 3.18
C ALA A 150 -6.74 -6.32 2.59
N LEU A 151 -6.62 -6.22 1.26
CA LEU A 151 -6.16 -5.00 0.59
C LEU A 151 -7.11 -3.83 0.86
N ALA A 152 -8.43 -4.08 0.79
CA ALA A 152 -9.44 -3.07 1.07
C ALA A 152 -9.39 -2.60 2.54
N PHE A 153 -9.27 -3.53 3.49
CA PHE A 153 -9.11 -3.21 4.91
C PHE A 153 -7.88 -2.32 5.15
N LEU A 154 -6.72 -2.72 4.61
CA LEU A 154 -5.50 -1.94 4.75
C LEU A 154 -5.62 -0.55 4.09
N SER A 155 -6.39 -0.44 3.00
CA SER A 155 -6.58 0.82 2.28
C SER A 155 -7.47 1.83 3.01
N MET A 156 -8.30 1.41 3.99
CA MET A 156 -9.25 2.29 4.68
C MET A 156 -8.58 3.51 5.35
N ARG A 157 -7.36 3.36 5.85
CA ARG A 157 -6.63 4.39 6.60
C ARG A 157 -5.20 4.51 6.10
N THR A 158 -5.02 4.70 4.79
CA THR A 158 -3.68 4.80 4.19
C THR A 158 -3.33 6.19 3.73
N TYR A 159 -4.23 6.87 3.01
CA TYR A 159 -3.96 8.19 2.45
C TYR A 159 -5.22 8.83 1.86
N GLU A 160 -5.22 10.16 1.73
CA GLU A 160 -6.35 10.96 1.20
C GLU A 160 -6.68 10.64 -0.26
N VAL A 161 -5.77 10.05 -1.01
CA VAL A 161 -6.02 9.57 -2.39
C VAL A 161 -7.19 8.59 -2.48
N MET A 162 -7.56 7.95 -1.37
CA MET A 162 -8.71 7.05 -1.29
C MET A 162 -10.06 7.77 -1.56
N ILE A 163 -10.11 9.10 -1.49
CA ILE A 163 -11.27 9.89 -1.94
C ILE A 163 -11.61 9.55 -3.40
N TYR A 164 -10.61 9.35 -4.24
CA TYR A 164 -10.77 9.05 -5.67
C TYR A 164 -10.65 7.56 -5.98
N LEU A 165 -9.66 6.89 -5.39
CA LEU A 165 -9.39 5.48 -5.67
C LEU A 165 -10.41 4.55 -5.02
N GLY A 166 -10.96 4.91 -3.87
CA GLY A 166 -11.97 4.11 -3.17
C GLY A 166 -13.21 3.85 -4.02
N PRO A 167 -13.91 4.88 -4.53
CA PRO A 167 -15.06 4.71 -5.42
C PRO A 167 -14.73 3.95 -6.71
N LEU A 168 -13.55 4.21 -7.30
CA LEU A 168 -13.10 3.51 -8.50
C LEU A 168 -12.95 2.01 -8.26
N LEU A 169 -12.26 1.62 -7.18
CA LEU A 169 -12.07 0.22 -6.82
C LEU A 169 -13.39 -0.46 -6.45
N ALA A 170 -14.29 0.23 -5.75
CA ALA A 170 -15.64 -0.27 -5.47
C ALA A 170 -16.42 -0.53 -6.76
N ALA A 171 -16.39 0.39 -7.72
CA ALA A 171 -17.03 0.21 -9.03
C ALA A 171 -16.43 -0.99 -9.79
N MET A 172 -15.10 -1.17 -9.77
CA MET A 172 -14.44 -2.34 -10.35
C MET A 172 -14.88 -3.64 -9.69
N ILE A 173 -15.11 -3.67 -8.39
CA ILE A 173 -15.64 -4.83 -7.66
C ILE A 173 -17.04 -5.19 -8.16
N PHE A 174 -17.95 -4.23 -8.21
CA PHE A 174 -19.29 -4.48 -8.71
C PHE A 174 -19.29 -4.96 -10.17
N TRP A 175 -18.42 -4.40 -11.00
CA TRP A 175 -18.24 -4.87 -12.36
C TRP A 175 -17.70 -6.31 -12.41
N ALA A 176 -16.73 -6.67 -11.56
CA ALA A 176 -16.20 -8.03 -11.47
C ALA A 176 -17.26 -9.04 -11.03
N ILE A 177 -18.10 -8.69 -10.05
CA ILE A 177 -19.24 -9.51 -9.60
C ILE A 177 -20.26 -9.67 -10.75
N HIS A 178 -20.54 -8.58 -11.49
CA HIS A 178 -21.53 -8.61 -12.56
C HIS A 178 -21.11 -9.54 -13.70
N ARG A 179 -19.85 -9.52 -14.10
CA ARG A 179 -19.32 -10.33 -15.21
C ARG A 179 -18.97 -11.78 -14.81
N ALA A 180 -18.97 -12.09 -13.52
CA ALA A 180 -18.61 -13.44 -13.05
C ALA A 180 -19.63 -14.49 -13.50
N PRO A 181 -19.21 -15.61 -14.10
CA PRO A 181 -20.12 -16.66 -14.58
C PRO A 181 -20.82 -17.39 -13.44
N SER A 182 -20.25 -17.39 -12.25
CA SER A 182 -20.82 -17.94 -11.03
C SER A 182 -20.57 -16.99 -9.86
N ARG A 183 -21.50 -16.95 -8.91
CA ARG A 183 -21.45 -16.04 -7.74
C ARG A 183 -21.55 -16.86 -6.45
N PRO A 184 -20.49 -17.57 -6.04
CA PRO A 184 -20.49 -18.28 -4.77
C PRO A 184 -20.75 -17.31 -3.62
N ILE A 185 -21.54 -17.72 -2.63
CA ILE A 185 -22.03 -16.82 -1.56
C ILE A 185 -20.87 -16.14 -0.82
N LEU A 186 -19.91 -16.93 -0.33
CA LEU A 186 -18.80 -16.41 0.49
C LEU A 186 -17.85 -15.49 -0.30
N PRO A 187 -17.31 -15.85 -1.47
CA PRO A 187 -16.53 -14.94 -2.29
C PRO A 187 -17.27 -13.66 -2.67
N THR A 188 -18.56 -13.75 -3.01
CA THR A 188 -19.37 -12.58 -3.35
C THR A 188 -19.55 -11.65 -2.14
N ALA A 189 -19.83 -12.20 -0.95
CA ALA A 189 -19.96 -11.42 0.27
C ALA A 189 -18.63 -10.72 0.64
N LEU A 190 -17.49 -11.38 0.46
CA LEU A 190 -16.16 -10.78 0.66
C LEU A 190 -15.88 -9.64 -0.32
N HIS A 191 -16.29 -9.76 -1.59
CA HIS A 191 -16.18 -8.67 -2.57
C HIS A 191 -17.04 -7.47 -2.17
N ILE A 192 -18.29 -7.70 -1.75
CA ILE A 192 -19.19 -6.63 -1.27
C ILE A 192 -18.60 -5.95 -0.04
N ALA A 193 -18.08 -6.73 0.92
CA ALA A 193 -17.41 -6.18 2.10
C ALA A 193 -16.18 -5.34 1.71
N ALA A 194 -15.36 -5.81 0.75
CA ALA A 194 -14.23 -5.05 0.24
C ALA A 194 -14.67 -3.73 -0.42
N ALA A 195 -15.75 -3.74 -1.21
CA ALA A 195 -16.29 -2.51 -1.80
C ALA A 195 -16.72 -1.53 -0.70
N GLY A 196 -17.42 -2.00 0.34
CA GLY A 196 -17.78 -1.20 1.51
C GLY A 196 -16.57 -0.61 2.23
N MET A 197 -15.50 -1.38 2.41
CA MET A 197 -14.25 -0.89 3.01
C MET A 197 -13.56 0.18 2.16
N PHE A 198 -13.49 0.04 0.83
CA PHE A 198 -12.96 1.08 -0.05
C PHE A 198 -13.78 2.38 0.02
N LEU A 199 -15.12 2.28 0.08
CA LEU A 199 -15.98 3.44 0.27
C LEU A 199 -15.83 4.05 1.67
N ALA A 200 -15.65 3.23 2.72
CA ALA A 200 -15.34 3.73 4.05
C ALA A 200 -14.01 4.48 4.07
N GLY A 201 -13.00 4.01 3.36
CA GLY A 201 -11.73 4.71 3.18
C GLY A 201 -11.90 6.09 2.54
N MET A 202 -12.78 6.21 1.53
CA MET A 202 -13.15 7.50 0.95
C MET A 202 -13.76 8.45 2.01
N VAL A 203 -14.72 7.96 2.79
CA VAL A 203 -15.38 8.77 3.83
C VAL A 203 -14.39 9.21 4.91
N ILE A 204 -13.54 8.30 5.39
CA ILE A 204 -12.50 8.61 6.39
C ILE A 204 -11.54 9.68 5.84
N ALA A 205 -11.08 9.52 4.61
CA ALA A 205 -10.20 10.47 3.96
C ALA A 205 -10.86 11.84 3.77
N ALA A 206 -12.13 11.88 3.35
CA ALA A 206 -12.88 13.13 3.15
C ALA A 206 -13.20 13.85 4.48
N SER A 207 -13.45 13.11 5.56
CA SER A 207 -13.77 13.68 6.88
C SER A 207 -12.55 14.30 7.59
N SER A 208 -11.36 14.05 7.11
CA SER A 208 -10.09 14.47 7.70
C SER A 208 -9.49 15.74 7.07
N GLY A 209 -10.26 16.44 6.23
CA GLY A 209 -9.86 17.72 5.64
C GLY A 209 -9.38 18.74 6.68
N PRO A 210 -8.61 19.76 6.29
CA PRO A 210 -8.01 20.70 7.22
C PRO A 210 -9.12 21.38 8.05
N ARG A 211 -9.01 21.21 9.37
CA ARG A 211 -9.76 22.00 10.34
C ARG A 211 -9.00 23.27 10.64
#